data_0dace4941b2ee5ed89bdd07d341874ea
#
_entry.id   0dace4941b2ee5ed89bdd07d341874ea
#
_cell.length_a   1.000
_cell.length_b   1.000
_cell.length_c   1.000
_cell.angle_alpha   90.00
_cell.angle_beta   90.00
_cell.angle_gamma   90.00
#
_symmetry.space_group_name_H-M   'P 1'
#
loop_
_entity.id
_entity.type
_entity.pdbx_description
1 polymer ?
#
loop_
_entity_poly.entity_id
_entity_poly.type
_entity_poly.pdbx_seq_one_letter_code
_entity_poly.pdbx_strand_id
1 'polypeptide(L)'
;MKRFGLNNVVELPGRAKSSREDAAPARRARRIVAVGGGKGGIGKSLVSANLGIALARAGHRVVLADVDLGGANLHTCLGMSQPQATLSDVITRGTRIESLAVPTGIDNLRLISGAMDALDAANPKAQARARLVAELQSLDTDYLVLDLGAGTSLHTIDFFLLADHGVLVLLPEPTSVENAYRFLKAALFRRLQQTAQSLGVAPQAEAALASQGSALRTPGEVVREVAKVSPEAAAQLERTLRAFRVKLVVNQVRSEADHSVGRAVVAAWKKFFGLEMDYLGGVAYDDAAWQLVRKRRPLLVDGAGTPSATQLVAVAEALVALDRPRSSSR
;
A
#
# COMPACT_ATOMS: atom_id res chain seq x y z
N MET A 1 -42.18 -50.05 -21.82
CA MET A 1 -40.88 -49.77 -22.46
C MET A 1 -41.08 -48.72 -23.53
N LYS A 2 -40.74 -47.47 -23.26
CA LYS A 2 -40.69 -46.40 -24.25
C LYS A 2 -39.33 -45.71 -24.12
N ARG A 3 -38.51 -45.78 -25.18
CA ARG A 3 -37.23 -45.14 -25.35
C ARG A 3 -37.42 -43.63 -25.50
N PHE A 4 -36.75 -42.85 -24.70
CA PHE A 4 -36.61 -41.41 -24.92
C PHE A 4 -35.40 -41.16 -25.81
N GLY A 5 -35.64 -40.57 -27.01
CA GLY A 5 -34.62 -40.11 -27.94
C GLY A 5 -34.07 -38.77 -27.52
N LEU A 6 -32.74 -38.70 -27.47
CA LEU A 6 -31.97 -37.47 -27.42
C LEU A 6 -31.83 -36.94 -28.84
N ASN A 7 -32.22 -35.68 -29.08
CA ASN A 7 -31.67 -34.81 -30.13
C ASN A 7 -32.43 -33.48 -30.12
N ASN A 8 -31.87 -32.47 -29.45
CA ASN A 8 -32.10 -31.08 -29.79
C ASN A 8 -30.79 -30.35 -29.58
N VAL A 9 -29.98 -30.31 -30.68
CA VAL A 9 -28.88 -29.42 -30.80
C VAL A 9 -29.44 -28.04 -31.15
N VAL A 10 -29.39 -27.10 -30.22
CA VAL A 10 -29.73 -25.71 -30.46
C VAL A 10 -28.50 -25.06 -31.06
N GLU A 11 -28.54 -24.72 -32.35
CA GLU A 11 -27.56 -23.87 -33.01
C GLU A 11 -27.55 -22.49 -32.40
N LEU A 12 -26.40 -22.07 -31.86
CA LEU A 12 -26.17 -20.71 -31.40
C LEU A 12 -25.96 -19.78 -32.60
N PRO A 13 -26.58 -18.59 -32.63
CA PRO A 13 -26.42 -17.65 -33.73
C PRO A 13 -24.99 -17.13 -33.80
N GLY A 14 -24.52 -17.00 -35.03
CA GLY A 14 -23.16 -16.65 -35.41
C GLY A 14 -22.64 -15.38 -34.71
N ARG A 15 -21.38 -15.48 -34.27
CA ARG A 15 -20.57 -14.36 -33.77
C ARG A 15 -20.53 -13.24 -34.83
N ALA A 16 -21.23 -12.15 -34.57
CA ALA A 16 -20.98 -10.88 -35.23
C ALA A 16 -19.54 -10.47 -34.93
N LYS A 17 -18.72 -10.31 -35.96
CA LYS A 17 -17.42 -9.68 -35.87
C LYS A 17 -17.62 -8.22 -35.50
N SER A 18 -17.56 -7.88 -34.19
CA SER A 18 -17.38 -6.52 -33.78
C SER A 18 -15.94 -6.13 -34.10
N SER A 19 -15.77 -5.15 -34.97
CA SER A 19 -14.55 -4.41 -35.17
C SER A 19 -14.07 -3.90 -33.81
N ARG A 20 -13.07 -4.59 -33.24
CA ARG A 20 -12.30 -4.04 -32.12
C ARG A 20 -11.45 -2.91 -32.75
N GLU A 21 -11.94 -1.67 -32.61
CA GLU A 21 -11.05 -0.52 -32.67
C GLU A 21 -9.90 -0.79 -31.71
N ASP A 22 -8.68 -0.57 -32.19
CA ASP A 22 -7.45 -0.66 -31.42
C ASP A 22 -7.52 0.30 -30.23
N ALA A 23 -8.09 -0.15 -29.13
CA ALA A 23 -7.97 0.54 -27.86
C ALA A 23 -6.50 0.45 -27.46
N ALA A 24 -5.80 1.58 -27.45
CA ALA A 24 -4.46 1.68 -26.93
C ALA A 24 -4.43 0.97 -25.56
N PRO A 25 -3.35 0.20 -25.23
CA PRO A 25 -3.30 -0.55 -24.00
C PRO A 25 -3.56 0.40 -22.84
N ALA A 26 -4.53 0.03 -21.98
CA ALA A 26 -4.90 0.84 -20.82
C ALA A 26 -3.63 1.17 -20.03
N ARG A 27 -3.28 2.45 -19.96
CA ARG A 27 -2.11 2.92 -19.21
C ARG A 27 -2.42 2.63 -17.74
N ARG A 28 -1.52 1.90 -17.08
CA ARG A 28 -1.60 1.58 -15.65
C ARG A 28 -0.73 2.53 -14.85
N ALA A 29 -1.03 2.69 -13.57
CA ALA A 29 -0.14 3.37 -12.64
C ALA A 29 1.28 2.77 -12.76
N ARG A 30 2.28 3.62 -13.02
CA ARG A 30 3.66 3.15 -13.22
C ARG A 30 4.27 2.66 -11.92
N ARG A 31 3.92 3.31 -10.80
CA ARG A 31 4.36 2.96 -9.45
C ARG A 31 3.24 3.16 -8.44
N ILE A 32 3.09 2.19 -7.56
CA ILE A 32 2.16 2.26 -6.43
C ILE A 32 2.98 2.34 -5.15
N VAL A 33 2.71 3.38 -4.37
CA VAL A 33 3.30 3.61 -3.05
C VAL A 33 2.19 3.47 -2.02
N ALA A 34 2.34 2.62 -1.01
CA ALA A 34 1.39 2.52 0.09
C ALA A 34 2.05 2.98 1.40
N VAL A 35 1.46 3.98 2.04
CA VAL A 35 1.93 4.51 3.32
C VAL A 35 1.09 3.90 4.44
N GLY A 36 1.71 3.05 5.25
CA GLY A 36 1.05 2.30 6.30
C GLY A 36 1.75 2.41 7.66
N GLY A 37 1.13 1.84 8.67
CA GLY A 37 1.69 1.77 10.01
C GLY A 37 0.74 1.11 11.00
N GLY A 38 1.29 0.53 12.06
CA GLY A 38 0.53 -0.29 13.00
C GLY A 38 -0.38 0.48 13.95
N LYS A 39 -0.30 1.83 14.03
CA LYS A 39 -1.00 2.66 15.01
C LYS A 39 -1.64 3.89 14.35
N GLY A 40 -2.74 4.39 14.91
CA GLY A 40 -3.32 5.68 14.57
C GLY A 40 -2.48 6.86 15.12
N GLY A 41 -2.58 8.04 14.50
CA GLY A 41 -1.94 9.28 14.99
C GLY A 41 -0.43 9.39 14.76
N ILE A 42 0.21 8.46 14.06
CA ILE A 42 1.67 8.49 13.78
C ILE A 42 2.06 9.38 12.60
N GLY A 43 1.08 10.03 11.95
CA GLY A 43 1.34 10.96 10.85
C GLY A 43 1.36 10.34 9.46
N LYS A 44 0.75 9.18 9.24
CA LYS A 44 0.66 8.53 7.91
C LYS A 44 0.13 9.49 6.86
N SER A 45 -1.06 10.06 7.08
CA SER A 45 -1.72 10.96 6.12
C SER A 45 -0.91 12.24 5.87
N LEU A 46 -0.17 12.74 6.87
CA LEU A 46 0.77 13.85 6.67
C LEU A 46 1.92 13.44 5.74
N VAL A 47 2.50 12.26 5.97
CA VAL A 47 3.56 11.73 5.10
C VAL A 47 3.02 11.46 3.69
N SER A 48 1.85 10.82 3.56
CA SER A 48 1.21 10.52 2.27
C SER A 48 0.94 11.79 1.45
N ALA A 49 0.31 12.81 2.08
CA ALA A 49 0.01 14.07 1.41
C ALA A 49 1.28 14.76 0.91
N ASN A 50 2.29 14.88 1.77
CA ASN A 50 3.52 15.59 1.41
C ASN A 50 4.39 14.79 0.44
N LEU A 51 4.39 13.45 0.52
CA LEU A 51 5.02 12.60 -0.48
C LEU A 51 4.38 12.83 -1.86
N GLY A 52 3.04 12.85 -1.93
CA GLY A 52 2.32 13.16 -3.16
C GLY A 52 2.63 14.56 -3.70
N ILE A 53 2.70 15.57 -2.84
CA ILE A 53 3.06 16.94 -3.23
C ILE A 53 4.50 17.01 -3.76
N ALA A 54 5.45 16.37 -3.08
CA ALA A 54 6.85 16.35 -3.50
C ALA A 54 7.02 15.68 -4.87
N LEU A 55 6.39 14.53 -5.10
CA LEU A 55 6.38 13.82 -6.38
C LEU A 55 5.74 14.66 -7.50
N ALA A 56 4.62 15.34 -7.22
CA ALA A 56 3.95 16.20 -8.18
C ALA A 56 4.81 17.42 -8.57
N ARG A 57 5.50 18.03 -7.60
CA ARG A 57 6.46 19.13 -7.83
C ARG A 57 7.70 18.68 -8.61
N ALA A 58 8.08 17.41 -8.50
CA ALA A 58 9.12 16.81 -9.33
C ALA A 58 8.65 16.52 -10.78
N GLY A 59 7.42 16.90 -11.15
CA GLY A 59 6.87 16.78 -12.50
C GLY A 59 6.15 15.47 -12.79
N HIS A 60 5.93 14.61 -11.80
CA HIS A 60 5.18 13.37 -11.96
C HIS A 60 3.67 13.62 -11.84
N ARG A 61 2.87 12.91 -12.65
CA ARG A 61 1.42 12.85 -12.47
C ARG A 61 1.11 11.94 -11.28
N VAL A 62 0.46 12.49 -10.26
CA VAL A 62 0.23 11.79 -8.98
C VAL A 62 -1.26 11.74 -8.65
N VAL A 63 -1.71 10.57 -8.24
CA VAL A 63 -3.01 10.38 -7.59
C VAL A 63 -2.75 9.95 -6.15
N LEU A 64 -3.26 10.74 -5.21
CA LEU A 64 -3.40 10.33 -3.81
C LEU A 64 -4.74 9.63 -3.65
N ALA A 65 -4.77 8.46 -3.04
CA ALA A 65 -5.99 7.77 -2.70
C ALA A 65 -6.03 7.48 -1.20
N ASP A 66 -7.02 8.02 -0.53
CA ASP A 66 -7.29 7.72 0.87
C ASP A 66 -8.06 6.40 0.94
N VAL A 67 -7.38 5.34 1.32
CA VAL A 67 -7.97 4.00 1.46
C VAL A 67 -8.25 3.62 2.92
N ASP A 68 -8.24 4.60 3.84
CA ASP A 68 -8.82 4.47 5.17
C ASP A 68 -10.35 4.56 5.06
N LEU A 69 -10.98 3.41 4.80
CA LEU A 69 -12.42 3.34 4.53
C LEU A 69 -13.29 3.64 5.75
N GLY A 70 -12.71 3.81 6.93
CA GLY A 70 -13.44 4.12 8.17
C GLY A 70 -13.09 5.47 8.80
N GLY A 71 -12.09 6.19 8.26
CA GLY A 71 -11.58 7.42 8.89
C GLY A 71 -10.88 8.35 7.90
N ALA A 72 -11.33 8.39 6.66
CA ALA A 72 -10.73 9.16 5.58
C ALA A 72 -10.60 10.66 5.92
N ASN A 73 -9.37 11.16 5.98
CA ASN A 73 -9.06 12.54 6.35
C ASN A 73 -7.92 13.18 5.53
N LEU A 74 -7.44 12.50 4.50
CA LEU A 74 -6.32 12.96 3.68
C LEU A 74 -6.60 14.33 3.02
N HIS A 75 -7.86 14.61 2.64
CA HIS A 75 -8.31 15.90 2.12
C HIS A 75 -7.99 17.06 3.08
N THR A 76 -8.04 16.81 4.39
CA THR A 76 -7.70 17.81 5.41
C THR A 76 -6.22 18.20 5.35
N CYS A 77 -5.32 17.22 5.12
CA CYS A 77 -3.89 17.48 4.97
C CYS A 77 -3.54 18.24 3.70
N LEU A 78 -4.44 18.26 2.71
CA LEU A 78 -4.33 19.00 1.46
C LEU A 78 -5.04 20.35 1.48
N GLY A 79 -5.67 20.73 2.60
CA GLY A 79 -6.43 21.98 2.72
C GLY A 79 -7.74 22.00 1.94
N MET A 80 -8.22 20.84 1.54
CA MET A 80 -9.44 20.70 0.74
C MET A 80 -10.68 20.53 1.63
N SER A 81 -11.83 20.98 1.13
CA SER A 81 -13.11 20.49 1.62
C SER A 81 -13.28 19.02 1.25
N GLN A 82 -14.12 18.33 2.00
CA GLN A 82 -14.40 16.92 1.73
C GLN A 82 -15.01 16.74 0.34
N PRO A 83 -14.43 15.88 -0.53
CA PRO A 83 -15.02 15.52 -1.81
C PRO A 83 -16.37 14.82 -1.62
N GLN A 84 -17.34 15.12 -2.49
CA GLN A 84 -18.67 14.51 -2.44
C GLN A 84 -18.66 13.04 -2.89
N ALA A 85 -17.86 12.72 -3.93
CA ALA A 85 -17.70 11.37 -4.44
C ALA A 85 -16.49 10.70 -3.79
N THR A 86 -16.65 9.44 -3.40
CA THR A 86 -15.66 8.69 -2.60
C THR A 86 -15.46 7.28 -3.14
N LEU A 87 -14.47 6.56 -2.63
CA LEU A 87 -14.24 5.15 -2.96
C LEU A 87 -15.45 4.24 -2.66
N SER A 88 -16.36 4.66 -1.75
CA SER A 88 -17.63 3.94 -1.55
C SER A 88 -18.48 3.89 -2.81
N ASP A 89 -18.44 4.91 -3.66
CA ASP A 89 -19.24 4.97 -4.88
C ASP A 89 -18.78 3.94 -5.92
N VAL A 90 -17.50 3.55 -5.91
CA VAL A 90 -17.00 2.43 -6.74
C VAL A 90 -17.62 1.12 -6.28
N ILE A 91 -17.72 0.92 -4.96
CA ILE A 91 -18.21 -0.33 -4.36
C ILE A 91 -19.74 -0.43 -4.50
N THR A 92 -20.47 0.66 -4.19
CA THR A 92 -21.92 0.65 -4.05
C THR A 92 -22.67 0.98 -5.33
N ARG A 93 -22.13 1.90 -6.14
CA ARG A 93 -22.76 2.44 -7.36
C ARG A 93 -22.10 2.00 -8.64
N GLY A 94 -20.92 1.36 -8.55
CA GLY A 94 -20.16 0.97 -9.72
C GLY A 94 -19.55 2.14 -10.48
N THR A 95 -19.37 3.29 -9.82
CA THR A 95 -18.74 4.49 -10.40
C THR A 95 -17.31 4.17 -10.85
N ARG A 96 -16.89 4.70 -12.00
CA ARG A 96 -15.52 4.55 -12.47
C ARG A 96 -14.57 5.37 -11.59
N ILE A 97 -13.44 4.78 -11.23
CA ILE A 97 -12.50 5.38 -10.29
C ILE A 97 -11.87 6.68 -10.81
N GLU A 98 -11.67 6.79 -12.11
CA GLU A 98 -11.10 7.99 -12.73
C GLU A 98 -11.96 9.23 -12.49
N SER A 99 -13.29 9.07 -12.40
CA SER A 99 -14.22 10.16 -12.14
C SER A 99 -14.18 10.67 -10.70
N LEU A 100 -13.61 9.88 -9.77
CA LEU A 100 -13.44 10.25 -8.38
C LEU A 100 -12.17 11.07 -8.13
N ALA A 101 -11.23 11.09 -9.08
CA ALA A 101 -9.96 11.78 -8.95
C ALA A 101 -10.15 13.31 -9.16
N VAL A 102 -10.32 14.05 -8.06
CA VAL A 102 -10.54 15.50 -8.06
C VAL A 102 -9.21 16.26 -8.02
N PRO A 103 -9.11 17.43 -8.70
CA PRO A 103 -7.95 18.32 -8.59
C PRO A 103 -7.76 18.81 -7.16
N THR A 104 -6.52 18.93 -6.71
CA THR A 104 -6.19 19.42 -5.35
C THR A 104 -5.86 20.93 -5.32
N GLY A 105 -5.77 21.58 -6.47
CA GLY A 105 -5.19 22.92 -6.59
C GLY A 105 -3.66 22.94 -6.64
N ILE A 106 -3.01 21.79 -6.54
CA ILE A 106 -1.57 21.60 -6.75
C ILE A 106 -1.38 20.94 -8.10
N ASP A 107 -0.52 21.51 -8.95
CA ASP A 107 -0.27 20.99 -10.28
C ASP A 107 0.17 19.52 -10.24
N ASN A 108 -0.31 18.72 -11.18
CA ASN A 108 -0.05 17.29 -11.32
C ASN A 108 -0.54 16.40 -10.16
N LEU A 109 -1.30 16.95 -9.18
CA LEU A 109 -1.80 16.21 -8.04
C LEU A 109 -3.33 16.14 -8.01
N ARG A 110 -3.86 14.94 -7.96
CA ARG A 110 -5.29 14.65 -7.76
C ARG A 110 -5.51 13.86 -6.48
N LEU A 111 -6.72 13.97 -5.93
CA LEU A 111 -7.15 13.22 -4.75
C LEU A 111 -8.35 12.34 -5.08
N ILE A 112 -8.32 11.09 -4.63
CA ILE A 112 -9.48 10.21 -4.49
C ILE A 112 -9.74 10.07 -3.00
N SER A 113 -10.91 10.51 -2.54
CA SER A 113 -11.28 10.45 -1.13
C SER A 113 -11.78 9.05 -0.74
N GLY A 114 -11.43 8.63 0.46
CA GLY A 114 -11.96 7.41 1.08
C GLY A 114 -13.44 7.53 1.43
N ALA A 115 -13.98 6.44 1.92
CA ALA A 115 -15.35 6.40 2.41
C ALA A 115 -15.48 7.16 3.74
N MET A 116 -16.57 7.90 3.90
CA MET A 116 -17.02 8.37 5.20
C MET A 116 -18.46 7.86 5.40
N ASP A 117 -18.75 7.42 6.61
CA ASP A 117 -20.11 7.09 7.10
C ASP A 117 -20.82 5.85 6.54
N ALA A 118 -20.16 4.98 5.78
CA ALA A 118 -20.76 3.72 5.37
C ALA A 118 -20.18 2.56 6.18
N LEU A 119 -20.90 2.05 7.17
CA LEU A 119 -20.49 0.86 7.96
C LEU A 119 -20.12 -0.34 7.06
N ASP A 120 -20.84 -0.51 5.94
CA ASP A 120 -20.56 -1.56 4.96
C ASP A 120 -19.31 -1.28 4.12
N ALA A 121 -18.92 -0.02 3.93
CA ALA A 121 -17.73 0.35 3.19
C ALA A 121 -16.44 0.17 4.02
N ALA A 122 -16.53 0.27 5.35
CA ALA A 122 -15.37 0.11 6.23
C ALA A 122 -14.80 -1.33 6.20
N ASN A 123 -15.59 -2.33 5.83
CA ASN A 123 -15.16 -3.72 5.73
C ASN A 123 -15.71 -4.42 4.47
N PRO A 124 -15.25 -4.04 3.27
CA PRO A 124 -15.79 -4.55 2.02
C PRO A 124 -15.56 -6.05 1.87
N LYS A 125 -16.54 -6.75 1.29
CA LYS A 125 -16.42 -8.18 0.94
C LYS A 125 -15.24 -8.40 -0.01
N ALA A 126 -14.70 -9.61 -0.05
CA ALA A 126 -13.50 -9.93 -0.84
C ALA A 126 -13.61 -9.53 -2.33
N GLN A 127 -14.78 -9.73 -2.94
CA GLN A 127 -15.03 -9.36 -4.35
C GLN A 127 -15.01 -7.84 -4.56
N ALA A 128 -15.60 -7.06 -3.66
CA ALA A 128 -15.57 -5.59 -3.71
C ALA A 128 -14.15 -5.05 -3.54
N ARG A 129 -13.34 -5.66 -2.65
CA ARG A 129 -11.91 -5.33 -2.50
C ARG A 129 -11.13 -5.62 -3.78
N ALA A 130 -11.30 -6.81 -4.37
CA ALA A 130 -10.62 -7.17 -5.60
C ALA A 130 -10.94 -6.22 -6.74
N ARG A 131 -12.21 -5.80 -6.86
CA ARG A 131 -12.63 -4.79 -7.83
C ARG A 131 -11.95 -3.45 -7.55
N LEU A 132 -11.97 -2.96 -6.30
CA LEU A 132 -11.35 -1.69 -5.94
C LEU A 132 -9.84 -1.70 -6.23
N VAL A 133 -9.16 -2.80 -5.94
CA VAL A 133 -7.74 -2.99 -6.28
C VAL A 133 -7.52 -2.89 -7.79
N ALA A 134 -8.33 -3.57 -8.59
CA ALA A 134 -8.22 -3.54 -10.05
C ALA A 134 -8.45 -2.13 -10.63
N GLU A 135 -9.45 -1.43 -10.12
CA GLU A 135 -9.77 -0.04 -10.50
C GLU A 135 -8.61 0.92 -10.13
N LEU A 136 -8.05 0.81 -8.90
CA LEU A 136 -6.90 1.61 -8.48
C LEU A 136 -5.67 1.37 -9.37
N GLN A 137 -5.41 0.12 -9.74
CA GLN A 137 -4.30 -0.24 -10.62
C GLN A 137 -4.48 0.26 -12.06
N SER A 138 -5.71 0.50 -12.50
CA SER A 138 -6.02 0.95 -13.86
C SER A 138 -5.83 2.45 -14.08
N LEU A 139 -5.62 3.24 -13.01
CA LEU A 139 -5.45 4.69 -13.09
C LEU A 139 -4.25 5.08 -13.97
N ASP A 140 -4.48 5.98 -14.94
CA ASP A 140 -3.39 6.56 -15.76
C ASP A 140 -2.65 7.65 -14.99
N THR A 141 -1.64 7.24 -14.24
CA THR A 141 -0.80 8.12 -13.42
C THR A 141 0.63 7.60 -13.36
N ASP A 142 1.59 8.46 -13.04
CA ASP A 142 2.97 8.01 -12.84
C ASP A 142 3.15 7.42 -11.45
N TYR A 143 2.55 8.04 -10.42
CA TYR A 143 2.51 7.52 -9.05
C TYR A 143 1.09 7.49 -8.50
N LEU A 144 0.70 6.35 -7.95
CA LEU A 144 -0.46 6.18 -7.11
C LEU A 144 0.01 6.05 -5.66
N VAL A 145 -0.33 7.02 -4.80
CA VAL A 145 0.01 6.98 -3.38
C VAL A 145 -1.23 6.63 -2.57
N LEU A 146 -1.18 5.50 -1.89
CA LEU A 146 -2.26 4.99 -1.03
C LEU A 146 -2.00 5.39 0.41
N ASP A 147 -2.89 6.18 1.01
CA ASP A 147 -2.90 6.46 2.45
C ASP A 147 -3.72 5.41 3.17
N LEU A 148 -3.06 4.58 3.97
CA LEU A 148 -3.70 3.44 4.62
C LEU A 148 -4.25 3.78 6.00
N GLY A 149 -5.38 3.19 6.34
CA GLY A 149 -5.89 3.18 7.71
C GLY A 149 -4.92 2.55 8.70
N ALA A 150 -5.19 2.75 9.98
CA ALA A 150 -4.40 2.19 11.06
C ALA A 150 -4.69 0.70 11.29
N GLY A 151 -3.70 -0.01 11.85
CA GLY A 151 -3.86 -1.38 12.29
C GLY A 151 -3.61 -2.43 11.20
N THR A 152 -4.01 -3.68 11.50
CA THR A 152 -3.64 -4.88 10.72
C THR A 152 -4.87 -5.57 10.11
N SER A 153 -5.91 -4.80 9.80
CA SER A 153 -7.08 -5.36 9.12
C SER A 153 -6.70 -5.94 7.75
N LEU A 154 -7.41 -6.96 7.31
CA LEU A 154 -7.09 -7.64 6.05
C LEU A 154 -7.05 -6.69 4.86
N HIS A 155 -7.96 -5.71 4.79
CA HIS A 155 -7.97 -4.74 3.70
C HIS A 155 -6.75 -3.80 3.76
N THR A 156 -6.36 -3.31 4.95
CA THR A 156 -5.16 -2.48 5.13
C THR A 156 -3.91 -3.22 4.67
N ILE A 157 -3.77 -4.48 5.07
CA ILE A 157 -2.65 -5.33 4.68
C ILE A 157 -2.68 -5.63 3.17
N ASP A 158 -3.84 -5.97 2.60
CA ASP A 158 -3.95 -6.27 1.17
C ASP A 158 -3.59 -5.02 0.32
N PHE A 159 -3.99 -3.79 0.72
CA PHE A 159 -3.56 -2.55 0.05
C PHE A 159 -2.06 -2.28 0.23
N PHE A 160 -1.49 -2.55 1.40
CA PHE A 160 -0.05 -2.43 1.59
C PHE A 160 0.74 -3.37 0.68
N LEU A 161 0.26 -4.60 0.49
CA LEU A 161 0.86 -5.61 -0.36
C LEU A 161 0.67 -5.38 -1.87
N LEU A 162 -0.24 -4.49 -2.25
CA LEU A 162 -0.44 -4.07 -3.64
C LEU A 162 0.72 -3.21 -4.15
N ALA A 163 1.41 -2.50 -3.24
CA ALA A 163 2.38 -1.49 -3.59
C ALA A 163 3.72 -2.07 -4.08
N ASP A 164 4.34 -1.37 -5.02
CA ASP A 164 5.75 -1.54 -5.40
C ASP A 164 6.66 -1.06 -4.25
N HIS A 165 6.22 -0.01 -3.55
CA HIS A 165 6.91 0.59 -2.40
C HIS A 165 5.98 0.67 -1.19
N GLY A 166 6.04 -0.32 -0.31
CA GLY A 166 5.41 -0.24 1.01
C GLY A 166 6.23 0.65 1.95
N VAL A 167 5.70 1.81 2.31
CA VAL A 167 6.32 2.76 3.25
C VAL A 167 5.70 2.56 4.63
N LEU A 168 6.50 2.14 5.58
CA LEU A 168 6.13 2.00 6.98
C LEU A 168 6.48 3.29 7.71
N VAL A 169 5.49 3.93 8.33
CA VAL A 169 5.69 5.07 9.21
C VAL A 169 5.63 4.60 10.66
N LEU A 170 6.55 5.08 11.51
CA LEU A 170 6.49 4.89 12.95
C LEU A 170 6.98 6.13 13.69
N LEU A 171 6.69 6.22 14.98
CA LEU A 171 7.27 7.17 15.93
C LEU A 171 8.45 6.52 16.67
N PRO A 172 9.44 7.29 17.15
CA PRO A 172 10.56 6.76 17.92
C PRO A 172 10.15 6.40 19.36
N GLU A 173 9.07 5.64 19.50
CA GLU A 173 8.46 5.21 20.76
C GLU A 173 8.34 3.68 20.81
N PRO A 174 8.56 3.02 21.95
CA PRO A 174 8.50 1.56 22.05
C PRO A 174 7.19 0.97 21.55
N THR A 175 6.04 1.57 21.90
CA THR A 175 4.72 1.11 21.46
C THR A 175 4.50 1.25 19.96
N SER A 176 5.06 2.30 19.34
CA SER A 176 4.98 2.51 17.90
C SER A 176 5.82 1.48 17.16
N VAL A 177 7.03 1.20 17.65
CA VAL A 177 7.92 0.16 17.10
C VAL A 177 7.28 -1.22 17.20
N GLU A 178 6.68 -1.56 18.34
CA GLU A 178 5.98 -2.84 18.51
C GLU A 178 4.80 -3.00 17.54
N ASN A 179 3.97 -1.96 17.39
CA ASN A 179 2.84 -1.99 16.47
C ASN A 179 3.31 -2.04 15.00
N ALA A 180 4.41 -1.36 14.66
CA ALA A 180 5.04 -1.45 13.34
C ALA A 180 5.53 -2.88 13.05
N TYR A 181 6.16 -3.53 14.02
CA TYR A 181 6.56 -4.92 13.92
C TYR A 181 5.36 -5.86 13.68
N ARG A 182 4.28 -5.69 14.44
CA ARG A 182 3.03 -6.47 14.28
C ARG A 182 2.44 -6.27 12.87
N PHE A 183 2.43 -5.05 12.38
CA PHE A 183 1.97 -4.71 11.04
C PHE A 183 2.80 -5.42 9.95
N LEU A 184 4.13 -5.31 10.02
CA LEU A 184 5.02 -5.95 9.07
C LEU A 184 4.93 -7.47 9.10
N LYS A 185 4.83 -8.05 10.30
CA LYS A 185 4.64 -9.49 10.46
C LYS A 185 3.35 -9.95 9.79
N ALA A 186 2.24 -9.24 10.02
CA ALA A 186 0.96 -9.54 9.38
C ALA A 186 1.05 -9.44 7.85
N ALA A 187 1.68 -8.38 7.32
CA ALA A 187 1.88 -8.20 5.88
C ALA A 187 2.73 -9.33 5.27
N LEU A 188 3.83 -9.69 5.93
CA LEU A 188 4.73 -10.74 5.48
C LEU A 188 4.03 -12.10 5.43
N PHE A 189 3.34 -12.48 6.50
CA PHE A 189 2.61 -13.76 6.52
C PHE A 189 1.45 -13.77 5.53
N ARG A 190 0.75 -12.66 5.36
CA ARG A 190 -0.30 -12.54 4.34
C ARG A 190 0.27 -12.73 2.93
N ARG A 191 1.43 -12.16 2.63
CA ARG A 191 2.13 -12.36 1.35
C ARG A 191 2.49 -13.83 1.13
N LEU A 192 3.01 -14.51 2.17
CA LEU A 192 3.32 -15.94 2.09
C LEU A 192 2.08 -16.78 1.84
N GLN A 193 0.96 -16.52 2.55
CA GLN A 193 -0.31 -17.21 2.34
C GLN A 193 -0.82 -17.03 0.91
N GLN A 194 -0.84 -15.80 0.38
CA GLN A 194 -1.26 -15.52 -1.00
C GLN A 194 -0.39 -16.28 -2.01
N THR A 195 0.92 -16.30 -1.81
CA THR A 195 1.85 -17.04 -2.70
C THR A 195 1.64 -18.55 -2.57
N ALA A 196 1.52 -19.09 -1.37
CA ALA A 196 1.27 -20.52 -1.16
C ALA A 196 -0.07 -20.97 -1.78
N GLN A 197 -1.09 -20.12 -1.70
CA GLN A 197 -2.39 -20.38 -2.32
C GLN A 197 -2.28 -20.45 -3.85
N SER A 198 -1.55 -19.50 -4.47
CA SER A 198 -1.35 -19.49 -5.93
C SER A 198 -0.52 -20.69 -6.42
N LEU A 199 0.31 -21.29 -5.56
CA LEU A 199 1.13 -22.45 -5.85
C LEU A 199 0.48 -23.81 -5.47
N GLY A 200 -0.74 -23.78 -4.92
CA GLY A 200 -1.46 -25.00 -4.51
C GLY A 200 -0.90 -25.67 -3.24
N VAL A 201 -0.07 -24.98 -2.45
CA VAL A 201 0.57 -25.49 -1.22
C VAL A 201 0.05 -24.77 0.05
N ALA A 202 -1.14 -24.19 -0.03
CA ALA A 202 -1.75 -23.49 1.11
C ALA A 202 -1.89 -24.36 2.37
N PRO A 203 -2.35 -25.63 2.32
CA PRO A 203 -2.49 -26.45 3.52
C PRO A 203 -1.17 -26.63 4.30
N GLN A 204 -0.05 -26.79 3.58
CA GLN A 204 1.28 -26.94 4.20
C GLN A 204 1.75 -25.65 4.85
N ALA A 205 1.54 -24.51 4.17
CA ALA A 205 1.86 -23.20 4.71
C ALA A 205 1.00 -22.88 5.94
N GLU A 206 -0.30 -23.19 5.91
CA GLU A 206 -1.22 -23.01 7.03
C GLU A 206 -0.87 -23.91 8.22
N ALA A 207 -0.55 -25.18 7.98
CA ALA A 207 -0.08 -26.09 9.02
C ALA A 207 1.20 -25.57 9.69
N ALA A 208 2.15 -25.06 8.89
CA ALA A 208 3.34 -24.41 9.41
C ALA A 208 3.03 -23.17 10.24
N LEU A 209 2.01 -22.41 9.89
CA LEU A 209 1.55 -21.22 10.62
C LEU A 209 0.74 -21.59 11.87
N ALA A 210 -0.03 -22.67 11.86
CA ALA A 210 -0.92 -23.08 12.93
C ALA A 210 -0.24 -23.91 14.03
N SER A 211 0.90 -24.60 13.78
CA SER A 211 1.56 -25.43 14.76
C SER A 211 1.93 -24.63 16.02
N GLN A 212 1.30 -24.98 17.14
CA GLN A 212 1.43 -24.27 18.42
C GLN A 212 2.82 -24.44 19.02
N GLY A 213 3.43 -23.36 19.53
CA GLY A 213 4.54 -23.47 20.46
C GLY A 213 5.69 -22.48 20.36
N SER A 214 5.90 -21.70 19.32
CA SER A 214 6.95 -20.68 19.33
C SER A 214 6.42 -19.26 19.11
N ALA A 215 6.69 -18.37 20.07
CA ALA A 215 6.35 -16.96 19.98
C ALA A 215 7.05 -16.21 18.84
N LEU A 216 8.03 -16.83 18.21
CA LEU A 216 8.89 -16.26 17.16
C LEU A 216 8.97 -17.21 15.95
N ARG A 217 7.85 -17.36 15.22
CA ARG A 217 7.93 -18.02 13.93
C ARG A 217 8.57 -17.13 12.91
N THR A 218 9.57 -17.68 12.26
CA THR A 218 10.27 -17.03 11.18
C THR A 218 9.63 -17.44 9.84
N PRO A 219 9.63 -16.56 8.84
CA PRO A 219 9.18 -16.90 7.48
C PRO A 219 9.92 -18.12 6.90
N GLY A 220 11.19 -18.30 7.28
CA GLY A 220 12.01 -19.45 6.88
C GLY A 220 11.48 -20.79 7.36
N GLU A 221 10.73 -20.84 8.46
CA GLU A 221 10.09 -22.09 8.91
C GLU A 221 8.95 -22.50 7.99
N VAL A 222 8.15 -21.54 7.50
CA VAL A 222 7.09 -21.80 6.51
C VAL A 222 7.70 -22.36 5.23
N VAL A 223 8.80 -21.77 4.77
CA VAL A 223 9.51 -22.23 3.57
C VAL A 223 10.04 -23.65 3.77
N ARG A 224 10.64 -23.97 4.92
CA ARG A 224 11.13 -25.31 5.22
C ARG A 224 10.03 -26.38 5.25
N GLU A 225 8.87 -26.07 5.82
CA GLU A 225 7.75 -27.00 5.83
C GLU A 225 7.20 -27.25 4.41
N VAL A 226 7.07 -26.21 3.60
CA VAL A 226 6.66 -26.34 2.21
C VAL A 226 7.70 -27.12 1.39
N ALA A 227 9.00 -26.96 1.68
CA ALA A 227 10.07 -27.68 0.98
C ALA A 227 10.00 -29.20 1.13
N LYS A 228 9.39 -29.70 2.22
CA LYS A 228 9.18 -31.15 2.42
C LYS A 228 8.22 -31.77 1.41
N VAL A 229 7.34 -30.94 0.81
CA VAL A 229 6.29 -31.37 -0.11
C VAL A 229 6.59 -30.92 -1.55
N SER A 230 7.06 -29.69 -1.71
CA SER A 230 7.43 -29.12 -3.02
C SER A 230 8.62 -28.18 -2.90
N PRO A 231 9.82 -28.62 -3.29
CA PRO A 231 11.02 -27.78 -3.36
C PRO A 231 10.85 -26.56 -4.28
N GLU A 232 10.10 -26.71 -5.38
CA GLU A 232 9.85 -25.64 -6.35
C GLU A 232 8.98 -24.54 -5.75
N ALA A 233 7.92 -24.91 -5.01
CA ALA A 233 7.07 -23.95 -4.31
C ALA A 233 7.86 -23.25 -3.18
N ALA A 234 8.71 -23.97 -2.46
CA ALA A 234 9.57 -23.40 -1.44
C ALA A 234 10.54 -22.36 -2.04
N ALA A 235 11.17 -22.66 -3.17
CA ALA A 235 12.04 -21.74 -3.87
C ALA A 235 11.28 -20.46 -4.33
N GLN A 236 10.01 -20.61 -4.74
CA GLN A 236 9.17 -19.45 -5.10
C GLN A 236 8.79 -18.62 -3.86
N LEU A 237 8.48 -19.25 -2.73
CA LEU A 237 8.25 -18.56 -1.46
C LEU A 237 9.50 -17.78 -1.01
N GLU A 238 10.69 -18.36 -1.14
CA GLU A 238 11.94 -17.65 -0.84
C GLU A 238 12.13 -16.42 -1.74
N ARG A 239 11.89 -16.55 -3.04
CA ARG A 239 11.95 -15.39 -3.97
C ARG A 239 10.97 -14.30 -3.55
N THR A 240 9.75 -14.69 -3.17
CA THR A 240 8.73 -13.75 -2.67
C THR A 240 9.19 -13.04 -1.39
N LEU A 241 9.82 -13.76 -0.46
CA LEU A 241 10.38 -13.17 0.75
C LEU A 241 11.50 -12.18 0.44
N ARG A 242 12.45 -12.55 -0.41
CA ARG A 242 13.57 -11.66 -0.80
C ARG A 242 13.11 -10.40 -1.54
N ALA A 243 11.99 -10.48 -2.27
CA ALA A 243 11.37 -9.35 -2.93
C ALA A 243 10.58 -8.44 -1.96
N PHE A 244 10.25 -8.91 -0.76
CA PHE A 244 9.53 -8.14 0.24
C PHE A 244 10.43 -7.11 0.91
N ARG A 245 10.56 -5.94 0.27
CA ARG A 245 11.38 -4.82 0.76
C ARG A 245 10.49 -3.67 1.20
N VAL A 246 10.51 -3.39 2.48
CA VAL A 246 9.77 -2.29 3.10
C VAL A 246 10.68 -1.07 3.22
N LYS A 247 10.09 0.10 3.06
CA LYS A 247 10.73 1.40 3.26
C LYS A 247 10.30 1.94 4.61
N LEU A 248 11.23 2.46 5.39
CA LEU A 248 10.96 2.96 6.74
C LEU A 248 11.11 4.48 6.79
N VAL A 249 10.12 5.15 7.39
CA VAL A 249 10.16 6.55 7.78
C VAL A 249 9.92 6.64 9.29
N VAL A 250 10.83 7.28 10.02
CA VAL A 250 10.63 7.62 11.42
C VAL A 250 10.11 9.04 11.50
N ASN A 251 8.87 9.22 11.94
CA ASN A 251 8.23 10.53 12.03
C ASN A 251 8.37 11.11 13.44
N GLN A 252 8.28 12.44 13.55
CA GLN A 252 8.36 13.20 14.81
C GLN A 252 9.66 12.97 15.59
N VAL A 253 10.78 12.91 14.89
CA VAL A 253 12.12 12.83 15.46
C VAL A 253 12.45 14.13 16.19
N ARG A 254 12.92 14.04 17.44
CA ARG A 254 13.26 15.19 18.30
C ARG A 254 14.74 15.26 18.68
N SER A 255 15.45 14.15 18.51
CA SER A 255 16.85 14.02 18.92
C SER A 255 17.62 13.09 18.01
N GLU A 256 18.96 13.12 18.09
CA GLU A 256 19.81 12.15 17.37
C GLU A 256 19.56 10.71 17.86
N ALA A 257 19.20 10.53 19.13
CA ALA A 257 18.80 9.22 19.66
C ALA A 257 17.58 8.67 18.91
N ASP A 258 16.62 9.51 18.53
CA ASP A 258 15.43 9.10 17.79
C ASP A 258 15.80 8.65 16.36
N HIS A 259 16.76 9.29 15.71
CA HIS A 259 17.31 8.84 14.42
C HIS A 259 17.92 7.44 14.52
N SER A 260 18.53 7.10 15.67
CA SER A 260 19.10 5.77 15.90
C SER A 260 18.05 4.67 15.95
N VAL A 261 16.79 4.99 16.35
CA VAL A 261 15.67 4.04 16.37
C VAL A 261 15.42 3.47 14.97
N GLY A 262 15.43 4.29 13.93
CA GLY A 262 15.26 3.83 12.55
C GLY A 262 16.29 2.79 12.14
N ARG A 263 17.57 3.07 12.42
CA ARG A 263 18.67 2.13 12.15
C ARG A 263 18.54 0.83 12.95
N ALA A 264 18.14 0.94 14.22
CA ALA A 264 17.92 -0.23 15.08
C ALA A 264 16.76 -1.11 14.58
N VAL A 265 15.66 -0.51 14.10
CA VAL A 265 14.53 -1.23 13.52
C VAL A 265 14.97 -1.98 12.26
N VAL A 266 15.73 -1.36 11.36
CA VAL A 266 16.29 -2.01 10.16
C VAL A 266 17.18 -3.19 10.54
N ALA A 267 18.09 -3.00 11.51
CA ALA A 267 18.98 -4.06 11.98
C ALA A 267 18.22 -5.23 12.62
N ALA A 268 17.21 -4.91 13.43
CA ALA A 268 16.36 -5.92 14.05
C ALA A 268 15.54 -6.70 13.01
N TRP A 269 14.98 -6.02 12.02
CA TRP A 269 14.25 -6.67 10.93
C TRP A 269 15.12 -7.67 10.16
N LYS A 270 16.34 -7.25 9.79
CA LYS A 270 17.32 -8.13 9.15
C LYS A 270 17.72 -9.30 10.05
N LYS A 271 17.97 -9.06 11.34
CA LYS A 271 18.37 -10.08 12.31
C LYS A 271 17.28 -11.15 12.51
N PHE A 272 16.01 -10.74 12.68
CA PHE A 272 14.93 -11.65 13.04
C PHE A 272 14.24 -12.31 11.86
N PHE A 273 14.17 -11.64 10.70
CA PHE A 273 13.48 -12.16 9.50
C PHE A 273 14.42 -12.47 8.34
N GLY A 274 15.68 -12.05 8.38
CA GLY A 274 16.62 -12.22 7.27
C GLY A 274 16.28 -11.36 6.05
N LEU A 275 15.43 -10.33 6.22
CA LEU A 275 14.92 -9.49 5.13
C LEU A 275 15.51 -8.09 5.17
N GLU A 276 15.66 -7.48 3.99
CA GLU A 276 16.16 -6.12 3.85
C GLU A 276 15.02 -5.09 4.04
N MET A 277 15.38 -3.94 4.59
CA MET A 277 14.52 -2.78 4.77
C MET A 277 15.32 -1.52 4.43
N ASP A 278 14.71 -0.60 3.67
CA ASP A 278 15.35 0.65 3.28
C ASP A 278 14.92 1.77 4.24
N TYR A 279 15.85 2.34 4.99
CA TYR A 279 15.56 3.51 5.83
C TYR A 279 15.61 4.77 4.96
N LEU A 280 14.44 5.38 4.70
CA LEU A 280 14.32 6.58 3.86
C LEU A 280 14.70 7.87 4.62
N GLY A 281 14.58 7.85 5.94
CA GLY A 281 14.94 8.99 6.78
C GLY A 281 14.02 9.23 7.96
N GLY A 282 14.40 10.21 8.78
CA GLY A 282 13.59 10.75 9.85
C GLY A 282 12.95 12.08 9.44
N VAL A 283 11.73 12.32 9.93
CA VAL A 283 11.02 13.59 9.78
C VAL A 283 10.94 14.23 11.16
N ALA A 284 11.49 15.41 11.31
CA ALA A 284 11.54 16.11 12.59
C ALA A 284 10.13 16.43 13.13
N TYR A 285 10.00 16.39 14.43
CA TYR A 285 8.89 17.06 15.10
C TYR A 285 9.01 18.57 14.88
N ASP A 286 7.95 19.18 14.39
CA ASP A 286 7.97 20.57 13.96
C ASP A 286 6.64 21.24 14.35
N ASP A 287 6.70 22.22 15.27
CA ASP A 287 5.54 22.96 15.73
C ASP A 287 4.85 23.72 14.59
N ALA A 288 5.62 24.19 13.59
CA ALA A 288 5.05 24.85 12.42
C ALA A 288 4.22 23.87 11.58
N ALA A 289 4.71 22.63 11.40
CA ALA A 289 3.96 21.57 10.72
C ALA A 289 2.64 21.27 11.46
N TRP A 290 2.69 21.17 12.80
CA TRP A 290 1.50 20.93 13.61
C TRP A 290 0.48 22.06 13.51
N GLN A 291 0.93 23.35 13.48
CA GLN A 291 0.05 24.50 13.29
C GLN A 291 -0.59 24.52 11.91
N LEU A 292 0.16 24.15 10.85
CA LEU A 292 -0.37 24.06 9.50
C LEU A 292 -1.44 23.00 9.36
N VAL A 293 -1.21 21.81 9.95
CA VAL A 293 -2.24 20.74 10.00
C VAL A 293 -3.53 21.23 10.66
N ARG A 294 -3.43 21.93 11.79
CA ARG A 294 -4.60 22.52 12.47
C ARG A 294 -5.34 23.55 11.61
N LYS A 295 -4.61 24.31 10.81
CA LYS A 295 -5.15 25.30 9.87
C LYS A 295 -5.60 24.67 8.55
N ARG A 296 -5.50 23.34 8.41
CA ARG A 296 -5.76 22.62 7.16
C ARG A 296 -4.95 23.17 5.99
N ARG A 297 -3.66 23.41 6.20
CA ARG A 297 -2.76 23.91 5.16
C ARG A 297 -1.67 22.91 4.87
N PRO A 298 -1.41 22.57 3.58
CA PRO A 298 -0.40 21.58 3.22
C PRO A 298 1.00 22.06 3.61
N LEU A 299 1.75 21.22 4.33
CA LEU A 299 3.07 21.58 4.84
C LEU A 299 4.05 21.97 3.74
N LEU A 300 4.15 21.19 2.67
CA LEU A 300 5.08 21.53 1.58
C LEU A 300 4.65 22.77 0.77
N VAL A 301 3.42 23.23 0.87
CA VAL A 301 2.96 24.46 0.21
C VAL A 301 3.26 25.69 1.07
N ASP A 302 2.83 25.65 2.33
CA ASP A 302 2.83 26.82 3.22
C ASP A 302 3.96 26.82 4.25
N GLY A 303 4.67 25.71 4.41
CA GLY A 303 5.78 25.54 5.33
C GLY A 303 7.05 24.97 4.66
N ALA A 304 7.26 25.22 3.37
CA ALA A 304 8.33 24.61 2.58
C ALA A 304 9.76 24.85 3.14
N GLY A 305 9.98 25.90 3.93
CA GLY A 305 11.27 26.20 4.55
C GLY A 305 11.50 25.53 5.91
N THR A 306 10.56 24.71 6.39
CA THR A 306 10.70 24.05 7.69
C THR A 306 11.57 22.79 7.60
N PRO A 307 12.23 22.37 8.72
CA PRO A 307 13.02 21.14 8.73
C PRO A 307 12.23 19.89 8.31
N SER A 308 11.00 19.75 8.81
CA SER A 308 10.12 18.63 8.47
C SER A 308 9.76 18.61 6.98
N ALA A 309 9.51 19.78 6.37
CA ALA A 309 9.23 19.89 4.94
C ALA A 309 10.44 19.45 4.10
N THR A 310 11.65 19.93 4.42
CA THR A 310 12.88 19.55 3.73
C THR A 310 13.13 18.03 3.82
N GLN A 311 12.91 17.45 4.99
CA GLN A 311 13.09 16.01 5.19
C GLN A 311 12.05 15.17 4.44
N LEU A 312 10.79 15.64 4.33
CA LEU A 312 9.77 14.96 3.52
C LEU A 312 10.10 14.99 2.02
N VAL A 313 10.69 16.09 1.53
CA VAL A 313 11.22 16.14 0.16
C VAL A 313 12.35 15.12 -0.02
N ALA A 314 13.30 15.05 0.92
CA ALA A 314 14.40 14.07 0.87
C ALA A 314 13.87 12.62 0.90
N VAL A 315 12.81 12.33 1.67
CA VAL A 315 12.14 11.01 1.67
C VAL A 315 11.56 10.69 0.28
N ALA A 316 10.92 11.66 -0.38
CA ALA A 316 10.38 11.49 -1.73
C ALA A 316 11.51 11.24 -2.76
N GLU A 317 12.58 11.99 -2.68
CA GLU A 317 13.76 11.82 -3.55
C GLU A 317 14.42 10.46 -3.36
N ALA A 318 14.57 10.01 -2.11
CA ALA A 318 15.08 8.68 -1.80
C ALA A 318 14.18 7.58 -2.37
N LEU A 319 12.85 7.75 -2.32
CA LEU A 319 11.90 6.81 -2.90
C LEU A 319 12.06 6.74 -4.42
N VAL A 320 12.11 7.88 -5.11
CA VAL A 320 12.31 7.96 -6.58
C VAL A 320 13.65 7.34 -7.00
N ALA A 321 14.69 7.52 -6.19
CA ALA A 321 16.00 6.94 -6.46
C ALA A 321 15.97 5.40 -6.50
N LEU A 322 15.06 4.77 -5.76
CA LEU A 322 14.88 3.31 -5.78
C LEU A 322 14.27 2.79 -7.10
N ASP A 323 13.60 3.65 -7.86
CA ASP A 323 13.01 3.30 -9.17
C ASP A 323 14.01 3.36 -10.32
N ARG A 324 15.15 4.01 -10.11
CA ARG A 324 16.19 4.09 -11.14
C ARG A 324 16.86 2.71 -11.28
N PRO A 325 17.04 2.19 -12.50
CA PRO A 325 17.80 0.97 -12.69
C PRO A 325 19.18 1.18 -12.06
N ARG A 326 19.57 0.26 -11.17
CA ARG A 326 20.93 0.26 -10.64
C ARG A 326 21.85 0.16 -11.85
N SER A 327 22.60 1.23 -12.13
CA SER A 327 23.68 1.17 -13.11
C SER A 327 24.59 0.02 -12.67
N SER A 328 24.64 -1.04 -13.49
CA SER A 328 25.58 -2.13 -13.28
C SER A 328 26.96 -1.50 -13.32
N SER A 329 27.52 -1.23 -12.15
CA SER A 329 28.95 -0.98 -12.02
C SER A 329 29.65 -2.25 -12.51
N ARG A 330 30.22 -2.15 -13.70
CA ARG A 330 31.16 -3.11 -14.26
C ARG A 330 32.41 -3.19 -13.38
#